data_c6973af4ffe5245a203c10d416a8c569
#
_entry.id   c6973af4ffe5245a203c10d416a8c569
#
_cell.length_a   1.000
_cell.length_b   1.000
_cell.length_c   1.000
_cell.angle_alpha   90.00
_cell.angle_beta   90.00
_cell.angle_gamma   90.00
#
_symmetry.space_group_name_H-M   'P 1'
#
loop_
_entity.id
_entity.type
_entity.pdbx_description
1 polymer ?
#
loop_
_entity_poly.entity_id
_entity_poly.type
_entity_poly.pdbx_seq_one_letter_code
_entity_poly.pdbx_strand_id
1 'polypeptide(L)'
;MKNNKLPTFQRAFLAPKYWGFWFGVALWRAILLLPYPLLRHIGSGLGWLFSRLKIGKRRAAITRRNLELCFPDMPENERETLLQENLRAVGMAMIETGMAWFWSDARIKKWSKIEGLHHLKDHQQDGIIFVGVHFLTLELGARIVGLHHPGLGVYRPNDNPLLDWLQTQGRLRSNKDMLA
;
A
#
# COMPACT_ATOMS: atom_id res chain seq x y z
N MET A 1 15.64 -25.58 4.84
CA MET A 1 15.01 -24.51 4.04
C MET A 1 13.51 -24.71 4.08
N LYS A 2 12.72 -23.80 4.68
CA LYS A 2 11.26 -23.85 4.60
C LYS A 2 10.87 -23.69 3.14
N ASN A 3 10.04 -24.61 2.63
CA ASN A 3 9.49 -24.54 1.28
C ASN A 3 8.77 -23.18 1.13
N ASN A 4 9.38 -22.27 0.37
CA ASN A 4 8.84 -20.94 0.08
C ASN A 4 7.72 -21.05 -0.97
N LYS A 5 6.63 -21.77 -0.61
CA LYS A 5 5.47 -21.88 -1.50
C LYS A 5 4.60 -20.66 -1.32
N LEU A 6 4.39 -19.92 -2.41
CA LEU A 6 3.42 -18.84 -2.45
C LEU A 6 2.03 -19.32 -2.00
N PRO A 7 1.26 -18.47 -1.31
CA PRO A 7 -0.08 -18.85 -0.88
C PRO A 7 -0.97 -19.10 -2.10
N THR A 8 -1.66 -20.25 -2.09
CA THR A 8 -2.58 -20.67 -3.14
C THR A 8 -4.02 -20.45 -2.71
N PHE A 9 -4.92 -20.25 -3.67
CA PHE A 9 -6.35 -20.17 -3.38
C PHE A 9 -6.86 -21.49 -2.81
N GLN A 10 -7.54 -21.42 -1.69
CA GLN A 10 -8.17 -22.58 -1.03
C GLN A 10 -9.68 -22.50 -1.17
N ARG A 11 -10.35 -23.60 -1.50
CA ARG A 11 -11.83 -23.65 -1.56
C ARG A 11 -12.48 -23.25 -0.23
N ALA A 12 -11.79 -23.48 0.90
CA ALA A 12 -12.21 -23.03 2.22
C ALA A 12 -12.45 -21.51 2.32
N PHE A 13 -11.82 -20.69 1.45
CA PHE A 13 -12.02 -19.25 1.41
C PHE A 13 -13.41 -18.82 0.88
N LEU A 14 -14.17 -19.75 0.31
CA LEU A 14 -15.56 -19.53 -0.10
C LEU A 14 -16.57 -19.79 1.03
N ALA A 15 -16.13 -20.31 2.17
CA ALA A 15 -17.01 -20.60 3.30
C ALA A 15 -17.70 -19.33 3.84
N PRO A 16 -18.92 -19.41 4.40
CA PRO A 16 -19.70 -18.27 4.89
C PRO A 16 -18.95 -17.33 5.83
N LYS A 17 -18.03 -17.85 6.63
CA LYS A 17 -17.19 -17.03 7.53
C LYS A 17 -16.34 -15.98 6.81
N TYR A 18 -16.09 -16.13 5.51
CA TYR A 18 -15.31 -15.19 4.69
C TYR A 18 -16.18 -14.27 3.82
N TRP A 19 -17.49 -14.42 3.81
CA TRP A 19 -18.37 -13.63 2.94
C TRP A 19 -18.28 -12.13 3.23
N GLY A 20 -18.20 -11.76 4.51
CA GLY A 20 -17.98 -10.34 4.90
C GLY A 20 -16.66 -9.78 4.33
N PHE A 21 -15.60 -10.58 4.33
CA PHE A 21 -14.33 -10.18 3.72
C PHE A 21 -14.47 -9.98 2.20
N TRP A 22 -15.11 -10.92 1.49
CA TRP A 22 -15.34 -10.82 0.05
C TRP A 22 -16.24 -9.64 -0.31
N PHE A 23 -17.27 -9.39 0.48
CA PHE A 23 -18.13 -8.21 0.32
C PHE A 23 -17.30 -6.91 0.46
N GLY A 24 -16.45 -6.83 1.48
CA GLY A 24 -15.53 -5.71 1.66
C GLY A 24 -14.57 -5.53 0.48
N VAL A 25 -13.99 -6.60 -0.05
CA VAL A 25 -13.12 -6.56 -1.24
C VAL A 25 -13.90 -6.12 -2.48
N ALA A 26 -15.12 -6.61 -2.68
CA ALA A 26 -15.97 -6.23 -3.80
C ALA A 26 -16.33 -4.73 -3.75
N LEU A 27 -16.73 -4.23 -2.58
CA LEU A 27 -17.00 -2.82 -2.36
C LEU A 27 -15.76 -1.96 -2.60
N TRP A 28 -14.61 -2.38 -2.07
CA TRP A 28 -13.33 -1.70 -2.29
C TRP A 28 -12.99 -1.61 -3.78
N ARG A 29 -13.13 -2.73 -4.52
CA ARG A 29 -12.95 -2.73 -5.98
C ARG A 29 -13.93 -1.81 -6.70
N ALA A 30 -15.18 -1.77 -6.29
CA ALA A 30 -16.19 -0.88 -6.87
C ALA A 30 -15.81 0.60 -6.66
N ILE A 31 -15.37 0.98 -5.46
CA ILE A 31 -14.87 2.32 -5.17
C ILE A 31 -13.70 2.67 -6.09
N LEU A 32 -12.77 1.74 -6.31
CA LEU A 32 -11.59 1.96 -7.14
C LEU A 32 -11.89 2.14 -8.65
N LEU A 33 -13.12 1.92 -9.10
CA LEU A 33 -13.55 2.26 -10.47
C LEU A 33 -13.69 3.77 -10.67
N LEU A 34 -13.89 4.53 -9.59
CA LEU A 34 -14.06 5.97 -9.64
C LEU A 34 -12.81 6.70 -10.18
N PRO A 35 -12.99 7.91 -10.74
CA PRO A 35 -11.88 8.75 -11.17
C PRO A 35 -10.90 9.06 -10.02
N TYR A 36 -9.61 9.15 -10.31
CA TYR A 36 -8.56 9.38 -9.31
C TYR A 36 -8.79 10.62 -8.43
N PRO A 37 -9.22 11.80 -8.96
CA PRO A 37 -9.52 12.94 -8.11
C PRO A 37 -10.57 12.64 -7.01
N LEU A 38 -11.60 11.87 -7.35
CA LEU A 38 -12.62 11.47 -6.37
C LEU A 38 -12.06 10.49 -5.34
N LEU A 39 -11.20 9.55 -5.77
CA LEU A 39 -10.51 8.63 -4.86
C LEU A 39 -9.64 9.37 -3.83
N ARG A 40 -9.02 10.48 -4.22
CA ARG A 40 -8.25 11.33 -3.28
C ARG A 40 -9.14 11.91 -2.18
N HIS A 41 -10.32 12.40 -2.53
CA HIS A 41 -11.28 12.92 -1.54
C HIS A 41 -11.79 11.81 -0.61
N ILE A 42 -12.13 10.63 -1.18
CA ILE A 42 -12.55 9.47 -0.40
C ILE A 42 -11.43 9.02 0.55
N GLY A 43 -10.19 8.87 0.06
CA GLY A 43 -9.05 8.51 0.88
C GLY A 43 -8.80 9.49 2.02
N SER A 44 -8.81 10.79 1.72
CA SER A 44 -8.67 11.84 2.75
C SER A 44 -9.80 11.78 3.79
N GLY A 45 -11.04 11.56 3.34
CA GLY A 45 -12.21 11.40 4.23
C GLY A 45 -12.10 10.16 5.11
N LEU A 46 -11.63 9.03 4.56
CA LEU A 46 -11.38 7.81 5.33
C LEU A 46 -10.30 8.04 6.42
N GLY A 47 -9.23 8.75 6.10
CA GLY A 47 -8.19 9.10 7.06
C GLY A 47 -8.73 10.01 8.18
N TRP A 48 -9.54 11.01 7.83
CA TRP A 48 -10.23 11.84 8.81
C TRP A 48 -11.16 11.00 9.71
N LEU A 49 -11.98 10.13 9.13
CA LEU A 49 -12.85 9.23 9.90
C LEU A 49 -12.04 8.30 10.81
N PHE A 50 -10.98 7.70 10.29
CA PHE A 50 -10.07 6.85 11.06
C PHE A 50 -9.51 7.57 12.28
N SER A 51 -9.13 8.84 12.15
CA SER A 51 -8.58 9.66 13.24
C SER A 51 -9.56 9.83 14.42
N ARG A 52 -10.88 9.70 14.16
CA ARG A 52 -11.94 9.80 15.19
C ARG A 52 -12.15 8.51 15.97
N LEU A 53 -11.75 7.37 15.42
CA LEU A 53 -11.87 6.08 16.08
C LEU A 53 -10.82 5.93 17.19
N LYS A 54 -11.09 5.07 18.18
CA LYS A 54 -10.18 4.82 19.31
C LYS A 54 -8.78 4.41 18.85
N ILE A 55 -8.69 3.54 17.85
CA ILE A 55 -7.41 3.11 17.29
C ILE A 55 -6.67 4.25 16.59
N GLY A 56 -7.39 5.09 15.85
CA GLY A 56 -6.82 6.28 15.19
C GLY A 56 -6.30 7.31 16.18
N LYS A 57 -7.03 7.57 17.26
CA LYS A 57 -6.59 8.46 18.35
C LYS A 57 -5.30 7.97 19.00
N ARG A 58 -5.18 6.65 19.23
CA ARG A 58 -3.93 6.05 19.76
C ARG A 58 -2.76 6.24 18.77
N ARG A 59 -2.99 6.03 17.48
CA ARG A 59 -1.97 6.26 16.45
C ARG A 59 -1.59 7.73 16.34
N ALA A 60 -2.55 8.64 16.39
CA ALA A 60 -2.30 10.09 16.43
C ALA A 60 -1.41 10.50 17.60
N ALA A 61 -1.64 9.95 18.80
CA ALA A 61 -0.79 10.23 19.97
C ALA A 61 0.65 9.77 19.76
N ILE A 62 0.87 8.60 19.16
CA ILE A 62 2.21 8.10 18.83
C ILE A 62 2.88 8.99 17.78
N THR A 63 2.14 9.36 16.71
CA THR A 63 2.67 10.24 15.66
C THR A 63 3.02 11.61 16.22
N ARG A 64 2.18 12.20 17.07
CA ARG A 64 2.47 13.48 17.74
C ARG A 64 3.77 13.39 18.52
N ARG A 65 3.94 12.34 19.31
CA ARG A 65 5.17 12.14 20.08
C ARG A 65 6.41 12.00 19.19
N ASN A 66 6.29 11.29 18.07
CA ASN A 66 7.38 11.17 17.11
C ASN A 66 7.72 12.52 16.45
N LEU A 67 6.72 13.33 16.11
CA LEU A 67 6.95 14.67 15.55
C LEU A 67 7.63 15.61 16.56
N GLU A 68 7.25 15.55 17.84
CA GLU A 68 7.93 16.29 18.91
C GLU A 68 9.41 15.93 19.04
N LEU A 69 9.73 14.62 18.92
CA LEU A 69 11.10 14.12 19.03
C LEU A 69 11.95 14.43 17.79
N CYS A 70 11.36 14.32 16.59
CA CYS A 70 12.07 14.52 15.33
C CYS A 70 12.21 15.99 14.95
N PHE A 71 11.27 16.84 15.39
CA PHE A 71 11.21 18.26 15.05
C PHE A 71 11.00 19.12 16.31
N PRO A 72 11.99 19.12 17.25
CA PRO A 72 11.83 19.82 18.54
C PRO A 72 11.64 21.33 18.36
N ASP A 73 12.30 21.93 17.38
CA ASP A 73 12.29 23.37 17.12
C ASP A 73 11.10 23.84 16.27
N MET A 74 10.29 22.88 15.74
CA MET A 74 9.09 23.21 14.94
C MET A 74 7.98 23.69 15.85
N PRO A 75 7.29 24.81 15.52
CA PRO A 75 6.12 25.27 16.25
C PRO A 75 5.02 24.21 16.39
N GLU A 76 4.34 24.20 17.53
CA GLU A 76 3.31 23.19 17.82
C GLU A 76 2.18 23.17 16.78
N ASN A 77 1.75 24.33 16.28
CA ASN A 77 0.72 24.44 15.25
C ASN A 77 1.15 23.80 13.92
N GLU A 78 2.42 23.87 13.55
CA GLU A 78 2.96 23.24 12.37
C GLU A 78 3.04 21.71 12.55
N ARG A 79 3.49 21.24 13.72
CA ARG A 79 3.49 19.80 14.06
C ARG A 79 2.08 19.21 14.03
N GLU A 80 1.09 19.94 14.54
CA GLU A 80 -0.30 19.48 14.51
C GLU A 80 -0.85 19.44 13.07
N THR A 81 -0.46 20.40 12.21
CA THR A 81 -0.80 20.38 10.78
C THR A 81 -0.22 19.14 10.11
N LEU A 82 1.07 18.84 10.30
CA LEU A 82 1.70 17.63 9.79
C LEU A 82 1.03 16.35 10.30
N LEU A 83 0.62 16.33 11.57
CA LEU A 83 -0.13 15.21 12.13
C LEU A 83 -1.45 14.99 11.38
N GLN A 84 -2.21 16.05 11.13
CA GLN A 84 -3.49 15.96 10.42
C GLN A 84 -3.30 15.51 8.97
N GLU A 85 -2.25 15.98 8.29
CA GLU A 85 -1.88 15.54 6.95
C GLU A 85 -1.49 14.07 6.93
N ASN A 86 -0.69 13.61 7.89
CA ASN A 86 -0.32 12.20 8.03
C ASN A 86 -1.55 11.30 8.23
N LEU A 87 -2.49 11.71 9.08
CA LEU A 87 -3.73 10.95 9.31
C LEU A 87 -4.60 10.85 8.05
N ARG A 88 -4.66 11.92 7.25
CA ARG A 88 -5.33 11.89 5.93
C ARG A 88 -4.60 10.95 4.97
N ALA A 89 -3.28 10.97 4.98
CA ALA A 89 -2.45 10.08 4.15
C ALA A 89 -2.66 8.60 4.49
N VAL A 90 -2.94 8.24 5.76
CA VAL A 90 -3.28 6.85 6.15
C VAL A 90 -4.52 6.35 5.39
N GLY A 91 -5.57 7.18 5.26
CA GLY A 91 -6.75 6.81 4.47
C GLY A 91 -6.44 6.70 2.98
N MET A 92 -5.56 7.57 2.46
CA MET A 92 -5.11 7.50 1.07
C MET A 92 -4.30 6.22 0.81
N ALA A 93 -3.48 5.77 1.76
CA ALA A 93 -2.73 4.51 1.65
C ALA A 93 -3.63 3.29 1.40
N MET A 94 -4.83 3.25 1.98
CA MET A 94 -5.81 2.19 1.70
C MET A 94 -6.27 2.22 0.24
N ILE A 95 -6.53 3.41 -0.31
CA ILE A 95 -6.92 3.58 -1.72
C ILE A 95 -5.76 3.15 -2.63
N GLU A 96 -4.55 3.59 -2.36
CA GLU A 96 -3.34 3.31 -3.15
C GLU A 96 -2.95 1.84 -3.12
N THR A 97 -3.12 1.16 -1.98
CA THR A 97 -2.96 -0.29 -1.89
C THR A 97 -3.93 -1.01 -2.83
N GLY A 98 -5.20 -0.59 -2.84
CA GLY A 98 -6.18 -1.15 -3.76
C GLY A 98 -5.88 -0.83 -5.23
N MET A 99 -5.40 0.37 -5.52
CA MET A 99 -4.93 0.72 -6.88
C MET A 99 -3.78 -0.21 -7.30
N ALA A 100 -2.80 -0.44 -6.44
CA ALA A 100 -1.68 -1.34 -6.70
C ALA A 100 -2.15 -2.76 -7.04
N TRP A 101 -3.15 -3.28 -6.32
CA TRP A 101 -3.61 -4.66 -6.48
C TRP A 101 -4.63 -4.85 -7.60
N PHE A 102 -5.47 -3.85 -7.91
CA PHE A 102 -6.64 -4.05 -8.77
C PHE A 102 -6.61 -3.24 -10.07
N TRP A 103 -5.90 -2.11 -10.15
CA TRP A 103 -5.86 -1.33 -11.38
C TRP A 103 -5.07 -2.03 -12.48
N SER A 104 -5.45 -1.76 -13.73
CA SER A 104 -4.68 -2.20 -14.91
C SER A 104 -3.37 -1.41 -15.02
N ASP A 105 -2.38 -1.99 -15.70
CA ASP A 105 -1.09 -1.36 -15.95
C ASP A 105 -1.23 -0.02 -16.68
N ALA A 106 -2.14 0.04 -17.66
CA ALA A 106 -2.43 1.26 -18.41
C ALA A 106 -2.98 2.36 -17.48
N ARG A 107 -3.84 2.00 -16.52
CA ARG A 107 -4.40 2.97 -15.57
C ARG A 107 -3.35 3.44 -14.56
N ILE A 108 -2.48 2.56 -14.08
CA ILE A 108 -1.35 2.95 -13.23
C ILE A 108 -0.44 3.91 -13.98
N LYS A 109 0.00 3.56 -15.20
CA LYS A 109 0.88 4.40 -16.03
C LYS A 109 0.29 5.78 -16.32
N LYS A 110 -1.03 5.87 -16.52
CA LYS A 110 -1.73 7.15 -16.74
C LYS A 110 -1.62 8.12 -15.56
N TRP A 111 -1.59 7.59 -14.33
CA TRP A 111 -1.66 8.38 -13.09
C TRP A 111 -0.36 8.39 -12.30
N SER A 112 0.72 7.83 -12.87
CA SER A 112 2.04 7.80 -12.23
C SER A 112 3.11 8.37 -13.16
N LYS A 113 4.12 8.96 -12.55
CA LYS A 113 5.36 9.36 -13.19
C LYS A 113 6.52 8.81 -12.39
N ILE A 114 7.49 8.20 -13.07
CA ILE A 114 8.74 7.76 -12.46
C ILE A 114 9.89 8.60 -13.02
N GLU A 115 10.70 9.14 -12.15
CA GLU A 115 11.91 9.86 -12.49
C GLU A 115 13.14 9.00 -12.18
N GLY A 116 14.25 9.20 -12.87
CA GLY A 116 15.48 8.43 -12.67
C GLY A 116 15.47 7.02 -13.28
N LEU A 117 14.48 6.67 -14.12
CA LEU A 117 14.39 5.37 -14.75
C LEU A 117 15.61 5.01 -15.62
N HIS A 118 16.33 6.02 -16.13
CA HIS A 118 17.57 5.84 -16.88
C HIS A 118 18.66 5.16 -16.07
N HIS A 119 18.75 5.41 -14.76
CA HIS A 119 19.72 4.72 -13.88
C HIS A 119 19.51 3.19 -13.87
N LEU A 120 18.29 2.70 -14.06
CA LEU A 120 18.03 1.27 -14.15
C LEU A 120 18.44 0.69 -15.50
N LYS A 121 18.36 1.48 -16.58
CA LYS A 121 18.72 1.03 -17.94
C LYS A 121 20.20 0.77 -18.07
N ASP A 122 21.02 1.60 -17.44
CA ASP A 122 22.47 1.53 -17.50
C ASP A 122 23.01 0.28 -16.76
N HIS A 123 22.23 -0.34 -15.89
CA HIS A 123 22.58 -1.50 -15.06
C HIS A 123 21.71 -2.74 -15.32
N GLN A 124 21.08 -2.87 -16.50
CA GLN A 124 20.18 -3.98 -16.80
C GLN A 124 20.84 -5.37 -16.73
N GLN A 125 22.15 -5.44 -16.93
CA GLN A 125 22.92 -6.69 -16.87
C GLN A 125 23.47 -6.99 -15.47
N ASP A 126 23.36 -6.04 -14.55
CA ASP A 126 23.83 -6.15 -13.18
C ASP A 126 22.72 -6.62 -12.23
N GLY A 127 23.12 -7.19 -11.09
CA GLY A 127 22.16 -7.44 -10.01
C GLY A 127 21.80 -6.14 -9.31
N ILE A 128 20.51 -5.78 -9.28
CA ILE A 128 20.02 -4.56 -8.66
C ILE A 128 19.29 -4.88 -7.36
N ILE A 129 19.66 -4.21 -6.27
CA ILE A 129 18.94 -4.25 -5.00
C ILE A 129 18.19 -2.92 -4.82
N PHE A 130 16.84 -2.99 -4.80
CA PHE A 130 16.03 -1.83 -4.48
C PHE A 130 15.84 -1.71 -2.97
N VAL A 131 16.25 -0.59 -2.42
CA VAL A 131 15.98 -0.24 -1.02
C VAL A 131 14.93 0.85 -0.99
N GLY A 132 13.72 0.50 -0.58
CA GLY A 132 12.60 1.44 -0.45
C GLY A 132 12.43 1.92 0.98
N VAL A 133 12.21 3.22 1.17
CA VAL A 133 11.75 3.76 2.45
C VAL A 133 10.31 3.33 2.67
N HIS A 134 9.98 2.91 3.90
CA HIS A 134 8.65 2.37 4.22
C HIS A 134 7.58 3.47 4.39
N PHE A 135 7.31 4.18 3.28
CA PHE A 135 6.22 5.14 3.22
C PHE A 135 4.84 4.47 3.16
N LEU A 136 3.79 5.21 3.48
CA LEU A 136 2.40 4.75 3.38
C LEU A 136 2.03 4.28 1.96
N THR A 137 2.66 4.84 0.93
CA THR A 137 2.44 4.53 -0.50
C THR A 137 3.29 3.36 -1.02
N LEU A 138 3.95 2.60 -0.14
CA LEU A 138 4.90 1.54 -0.51
C LEU A 138 4.33 0.54 -1.53
N GLU A 139 3.10 0.08 -1.36
CA GLU A 139 2.45 -0.89 -2.27
C GLU A 139 2.33 -0.33 -3.69
N LEU A 140 1.88 0.92 -3.81
CA LEU A 140 1.74 1.57 -5.12
C LEU A 140 3.10 1.89 -5.74
N GLY A 141 4.06 2.35 -4.94
CA GLY A 141 5.43 2.60 -5.38
C GLY A 141 6.09 1.34 -5.92
N ALA A 142 6.02 0.23 -5.20
CA ALA A 142 6.52 -1.07 -5.65
C ALA A 142 5.84 -1.54 -6.95
N ARG A 143 4.51 -1.31 -7.08
CA ARG A 143 3.76 -1.61 -8.29
C ARG A 143 4.24 -0.79 -9.49
N ILE A 144 4.50 0.51 -9.31
CA ILE A 144 4.97 1.41 -10.38
C ILE A 144 6.38 1.01 -10.82
N VAL A 145 7.30 0.77 -9.89
CA VAL A 145 8.67 0.33 -10.21
C VAL A 145 8.63 -1.00 -10.95
N GLY A 146 7.84 -1.98 -10.44
CA GLY A 146 7.72 -3.30 -11.05
C GLY A 146 7.15 -3.32 -12.46
N LEU A 147 6.41 -2.28 -12.89
CA LEU A 147 5.96 -2.13 -14.28
C LEU A 147 7.10 -1.84 -15.26
N HIS A 148 8.22 -1.35 -14.75
CA HIS A 148 9.41 -0.99 -15.55
C HIS A 148 10.55 -1.98 -15.33
N HIS A 149 10.68 -2.50 -14.10
CA HIS A 149 11.72 -3.44 -13.73
C HIS A 149 11.14 -4.48 -12.74
N PRO A 150 10.52 -5.56 -13.24
CA PRO A 150 9.97 -6.62 -12.40
C PRO A 150 11.06 -7.31 -11.58
N GLY A 151 10.89 -7.32 -10.26
CA GLY A 151 11.87 -7.85 -9.31
C GLY A 151 11.33 -9.01 -8.45
N LEU A 152 12.11 -9.39 -7.46
CA LEU A 152 11.72 -10.29 -6.37
C LEU A 152 11.38 -9.46 -5.14
N GLY A 153 10.21 -9.64 -4.56
CA GLY A 153 9.82 -8.97 -3.33
C GLY A 153 10.02 -9.88 -2.11
N VAL A 154 10.67 -9.38 -1.06
CA VAL A 154 10.74 -10.09 0.22
C VAL A 154 9.64 -9.55 1.13
N TYR A 155 8.86 -10.44 1.76
CA TYR A 155 7.78 -10.04 2.63
C TYR A 155 7.57 -10.99 3.80
N ARG A 156 6.91 -10.51 4.85
CA ARG A 156 6.40 -11.37 5.91
C ARG A 156 4.97 -11.79 5.56
N PRO A 157 4.65 -13.11 5.56
CA PRO A 157 3.28 -13.60 5.37
C PRO A 157 2.30 -12.98 6.38
N ASN A 158 1.08 -12.74 5.94
CA ASN A 158 0.02 -12.25 6.81
C ASN A 158 -0.55 -13.40 7.65
N ASP A 159 -0.91 -13.10 8.91
CA ASP A 159 -1.51 -14.10 9.82
C ASP A 159 -2.90 -14.58 9.33
N ASN A 160 -3.60 -13.79 8.52
CA ASN A 160 -4.84 -14.20 7.87
C ASN A 160 -4.54 -14.80 6.49
N PRO A 161 -4.74 -16.11 6.26
CA PRO A 161 -4.37 -16.77 5.01
C PRO A 161 -5.07 -16.23 3.76
N LEU A 162 -6.31 -15.76 3.89
CA LEU A 162 -7.06 -15.16 2.77
C LEU A 162 -6.49 -13.80 2.40
N LEU A 163 -6.17 -12.97 3.38
CA LEU A 163 -5.52 -11.68 3.14
C LEU A 163 -4.12 -11.86 2.57
N ASP A 164 -3.35 -12.85 3.08
CA ASP A 164 -2.03 -13.19 2.58
C ASP A 164 -2.07 -13.59 1.09
N TRP A 165 -3.02 -14.46 0.74
CA TRP A 165 -3.26 -14.82 -0.64
C TRP A 165 -3.60 -13.60 -1.50
N LEU A 166 -4.57 -12.76 -1.08
CA LEU A 166 -5.00 -11.59 -1.84
C LEU A 166 -3.85 -10.60 -2.06
N GLN A 167 -3.10 -10.31 -1.02
CA GLN A 167 -1.93 -9.41 -1.05
C GLN A 167 -0.84 -9.94 -1.99
N THR A 168 -0.54 -11.24 -1.90
CA THR A 168 0.46 -11.88 -2.76
C THR A 168 0.03 -11.83 -4.23
N GLN A 169 -1.26 -12.11 -4.54
CA GLN A 169 -1.79 -11.99 -5.90
C GLN A 169 -1.69 -10.55 -6.43
N GLY A 170 -1.95 -9.56 -5.58
CA GLY A 170 -1.80 -8.15 -5.92
C GLY A 170 -0.35 -7.78 -6.28
N ARG A 171 0.60 -8.23 -5.48
CA ARG A 171 2.04 -7.97 -5.65
C ARG A 171 2.65 -8.69 -6.85
N LEU A 172 2.23 -9.92 -7.14
CA LEU A 172 2.68 -10.70 -8.30
C LEU A 172 2.29 -10.07 -9.65
N ARG A 173 1.41 -9.08 -9.67
CA ARG A 173 1.05 -8.38 -10.90
C ARG A 173 2.19 -7.59 -11.53
N SER A 174 3.23 -7.26 -10.78
CA SER A 174 4.38 -6.49 -11.25
C SER A 174 5.72 -7.04 -10.78
N ASN A 175 5.72 -8.07 -9.96
CA ASN A 175 6.93 -8.74 -9.53
C ASN A 175 7.02 -10.14 -10.16
N LYS A 176 8.25 -10.60 -10.36
CA LYS A 176 8.52 -11.96 -10.89
C LYS A 176 8.16 -13.03 -9.86
N ASP A 177 8.45 -12.76 -8.58
CA ASP A 177 8.17 -13.66 -7.47
C ASP A 177 8.14 -12.92 -6.13
N MET A 178 7.65 -13.59 -5.10
CA MET A 178 7.60 -13.11 -3.72
C MET A 178 8.22 -14.13 -2.79
N LEU A 179 9.15 -13.69 -1.94
CA LEU A 179 9.88 -14.53 -0.97
C LEU A 179 9.36 -14.24 0.44
N ALA A 180 8.94 -15.30 1.17
CA ALA A 180 8.40 -15.24 2.53
C ALA A 180 9.42 -15.66 3.59
#